data_119dd89a5edda65f3872cd50b9755da0
#
_entry.id   119dd89a5edda65f3872cd50b9755da0
#
_cell.length_a   1.000
_cell.length_b   1.000
_cell.length_c   1.000
_cell.angle_alpha   90.00
_cell.angle_beta   90.00
_cell.angle_gamma   90.00
#
_symmetry.space_group_name_H-M   'P 1'
#
loop_
_entity.id
_entity.type
_entity.pdbx_description
1 polymer ?
#
loop_
_entity_poly.entity_id
_entity_poly.type
_entity_poly.pdbx_seq_one_letter_code
_entity_poly.pdbx_strand_id
1 'polypeptide(L)'
;MFEQRIGKKEFLRDPFEAATEVLLGSYLCSTIGGKLTAGRITELEVYIGAEDKACHAYLNRKTPRNAAMFETGGCAYVFFVYGMYNQFNVVLNEAGTANAALIRGLEPVAGIETMQDRRGTDRLDNLTTGPGKL
;
A
#
# COMPACT_ATOMS: atom_id res chain seq x y z
N MET A 1 8.91 17.34 -6.84
CA MET A 1 8.28 16.14 -7.43
C MET A 1 7.26 15.49 -6.47
N PHE A 2 7.56 15.38 -5.18
CA PHE A 2 6.69 14.68 -4.20
C PHE A 2 5.92 15.63 -3.27
N GLU A 3 5.72 16.87 -3.68
CA GLU A 3 5.06 17.89 -2.86
C GLU A 3 3.54 17.83 -2.94
N GLN A 4 3.01 17.41 -4.08
CA GLN A 4 1.58 17.28 -4.29
C GLN A 4 1.08 15.92 -3.81
N ARG A 5 0.18 15.96 -2.84
CA ARG A 5 -0.44 14.74 -2.29
C ARG A 5 -1.78 14.47 -2.93
N ILE A 6 -2.12 13.19 -3.03
CA ILE A 6 -3.45 12.76 -3.44
C ILE A 6 -4.47 13.25 -2.39
N GLY A 7 -5.49 13.95 -2.84
CA GLY A 7 -6.55 14.45 -1.97
C GLY A 7 -7.39 13.32 -1.38
N LYS A 8 -7.91 13.53 -0.18
CA LYS A 8 -8.69 12.52 0.56
C LYS A 8 -9.89 11.98 -0.24
N LYS A 9 -10.56 12.84 -1.01
CA LYS A 9 -11.71 12.44 -1.84
C LYS A 9 -11.39 11.32 -2.83
N GLU A 10 -10.17 11.28 -3.33
CA GLU A 10 -9.75 10.30 -4.33
C GLU A 10 -9.76 8.87 -3.77
N PHE A 11 -9.50 8.71 -2.48
CA PHE A 11 -9.54 7.41 -1.81
C PHE A 11 -10.97 6.94 -1.50
N LEU A 12 -11.96 7.82 -1.65
CA LEU A 12 -13.38 7.51 -1.41
C LEU A 12 -14.12 7.13 -2.69
N ARG A 13 -13.46 7.16 -3.85
CA ARG A 13 -14.01 6.72 -5.13
C ARG A 13 -14.26 5.21 -5.10
N ASP A 14 -14.98 4.69 -6.09
CA ASP A 14 -15.08 3.25 -6.28
C ASP A 14 -13.69 2.59 -6.14
N PRO A 15 -13.54 1.47 -5.41
CA PRO A 15 -12.24 0.88 -5.15
C PRO A 15 -11.40 0.59 -6.40
N PHE A 16 -12.04 0.11 -7.47
CA PHE A 16 -11.34 -0.18 -8.72
C PHE A 16 -10.92 1.09 -9.45
N GLU A 17 -11.75 2.13 -9.42
CA GLU A 17 -11.40 3.44 -9.97
C GLU A 17 -10.24 4.08 -9.18
N ALA A 18 -10.32 4.07 -7.85
CA ALA A 18 -9.25 4.60 -7.00
C ALA A 18 -7.93 3.87 -7.27
N ALA A 19 -7.97 2.55 -7.41
CA ALA A 19 -6.79 1.75 -7.67
C ALA A 19 -6.18 2.04 -9.05
N THR A 20 -7.01 2.05 -10.10
CA THR A 20 -6.52 2.13 -11.48
C THR A 20 -6.26 3.55 -11.97
N GLU A 21 -7.07 4.50 -11.55
CA GLU A 21 -6.99 5.88 -12.03
C GLU A 21 -6.22 6.81 -11.10
N VAL A 22 -6.11 6.47 -9.81
CA VAL A 22 -5.46 7.31 -8.82
C VAL A 22 -4.15 6.70 -8.32
N LEU A 23 -4.18 5.48 -7.81
CA LEU A 23 -3.01 4.86 -7.18
C LEU A 23 -1.98 4.37 -8.18
N LEU A 24 -2.40 3.64 -9.20
CA LEU A 24 -1.48 3.08 -10.18
C LEU A 24 -0.76 4.21 -10.93
N GLY A 25 0.57 4.21 -10.91
CA GLY A 25 1.38 5.27 -11.47
C GLY A 25 1.68 6.45 -10.52
N SER A 26 1.04 6.50 -9.35
CA SER A 26 1.36 7.47 -8.31
C SER A 26 2.61 7.06 -7.54
N TYR A 27 3.17 7.99 -6.76
CA TYR A 27 4.36 7.73 -5.96
C TYR A 27 3.99 7.39 -4.51
N LEU A 28 4.54 6.29 -4.01
CA LEU A 28 4.54 5.99 -2.59
C LEU A 28 5.85 6.51 -2.00
N CYS A 29 5.74 7.44 -1.06
CA CYS A 29 6.89 8.12 -0.45
C CYS A 29 6.96 7.82 1.04
N SER A 30 8.18 7.70 1.55
CA SER A 30 8.45 7.48 2.96
C SER A 30 9.62 8.35 3.42
N THR A 31 9.54 8.85 4.65
CA THR A 31 10.63 9.61 5.29
C THR A 31 11.10 8.96 6.58
N ILE A 32 11.01 7.65 6.68
CA ILE A 32 11.41 6.88 7.86
C ILE A 32 12.89 7.12 8.17
N GLY A 33 13.18 7.47 9.42
CA GLY A 33 14.53 7.78 9.84
C GLY A 33 15.11 9.06 9.22
N GLY A 34 14.24 9.96 8.75
CA GLY A 34 14.65 11.21 8.09
C GLY A 34 15.17 11.02 6.67
N LYS A 35 15.09 9.81 6.12
CA LYS A 35 15.57 9.48 4.77
C LYS A 35 14.41 9.30 3.81
N LEU A 36 14.35 10.14 2.78
CA LEU A 36 13.32 10.04 1.74
C LEU A 36 13.60 8.83 0.85
N THR A 37 12.58 7.98 0.71
CA THR A 37 12.51 6.97 -0.34
C THR A 37 11.20 7.12 -1.07
N ALA A 38 11.20 6.86 -2.37
CA ALA A 38 9.98 6.93 -3.17
C ALA A 38 10.03 5.93 -4.32
N GLY A 39 8.88 5.35 -4.63
CA GLY A 39 8.69 4.48 -5.76
C GLY A 39 7.37 4.75 -6.45
N ARG A 40 7.33 4.59 -7.76
CA ARG A 40 6.10 4.68 -8.54
C ARG A 40 5.36 3.36 -8.47
N ILE A 41 4.10 3.39 -8.11
CA ILE A 41 3.27 2.17 -7.98
C ILE A 41 3.05 1.55 -9.36
N THR A 42 3.52 0.32 -9.54
CA THR A 42 3.44 -0.42 -10.81
C THR A 42 2.50 -1.61 -10.74
N GLU A 43 2.27 -2.16 -9.55
CA GLU A 43 1.38 -3.30 -9.35
C GLU A 43 0.62 -3.18 -8.04
N LEU A 44 -0.66 -3.57 -8.07
CA LEU A 44 -1.50 -3.61 -6.88
C LEU A 44 -2.60 -4.66 -7.03
N GLU A 45 -3.22 -5.03 -5.89
CA GLU A 45 -4.43 -5.86 -5.84
C GLU A 45 -5.50 -5.13 -5.04
N VAL A 46 -6.75 -5.24 -5.46
CA VAL A 46 -7.88 -4.65 -4.76
C VAL A 46 -8.63 -5.72 -3.99
N TYR A 47 -8.91 -5.45 -2.71
CA TYR A 47 -9.70 -6.31 -1.83
C TYR A 47 -10.98 -5.59 -1.42
N ILE A 48 -12.12 -6.22 -1.69
CA ILE A 48 -13.44 -5.80 -1.24
C ILE A 48 -13.77 -6.61 0.01
N GLY A 49 -13.58 -6.01 1.18
CA GLY A 49 -13.50 -6.72 2.45
C GLY A 49 -14.63 -7.68 2.75
N ALA A 50 -15.88 -7.24 2.60
CA ALA A 50 -17.04 -8.06 2.95
C ALA A 50 -17.31 -9.21 1.97
N GLU A 51 -16.91 -9.07 0.71
CA GLU A 51 -17.28 -9.98 -0.37
C GLU A 51 -16.15 -10.93 -0.78
N ASP A 52 -14.91 -10.56 -0.53
CA ASP A 52 -13.74 -11.30 -0.99
C ASP A 52 -13.27 -12.29 0.06
N LYS A 53 -13.38 -13.60 -0.23
CA LYS A 53 -12.94 -14.67 0.66
C LYS A 53 -11.44 -14.66 0.92
N ALA A 54 -10.65 -14.09 0.03
CA ALA A 54 -9.20 -13.95 0.21
C ALA A 54 -8.85 -12.75 1.10
N CYS A 55 -9.82 -11.88 1.41
CA CYS A 55 -9.59 -10.70 2.23
C CYS A 55 -9.65 -11.04 3.72
N HIS A 56 -8.79 -10.38 4.51
CA HIS A 56 -8.77 -10.52 5.97
C HIS A 56 -10.08 -10.06 6.64
N ALA A 57 -10.84 -9.20 5.98
CA ALA A 57 -12.10 -8.65 6.47
C ALA A 57 -13.34 -9.32 5.85
N TYR A 58 -13.19 -10.54 5.31
CA TYR A 58 -14.31 -11.28 4.73
C TYR A 58 -15.49 -11.37 5.71
N LEU A 59 -16.70 -11.12 5.23
CA LEU A 59 -17.93 -11.02 5.99
C LEU A 59 -17.88 -9.91 7.08
N ASN A 60 -17.15 -8.82 6.83
CA ASN A 60 -16.96 -7.71 7.77
C ASN A 60 -16.34 -8.15 9.10
N ARG A 61 -15.56 -9.19 9.11
CA ARG A 61 -14.90 -9.68 10.32
C ARG A 61 -13.78 -8.73 10.74
N LYS A 62 -13.98 -7.99 11.82
CA LYS A 62 -13.03 -7.05 12.37
C LYS A 62 -12.25 -7.67 13.52
N THR A 63 -10.93 -7.61 13.44
CA THR A 63 -10.01 -8.09 14.48
C THR A 63 -8.99 -6.99 14.82
N PRO A 64 -8.24 -7.11 15.94
CA PRO A 64 -7.16 -6.15 16.21
C PRO A 64 -6.12 -6.05 15.09
N ARG A 65 -5.87 -7.15 14.37
CA ARG A 65 -4.88 -7.19 13.29
C ARG A 65 -5.35 -6.46 12.03
N ASN A 66 -6.63 -6.45 11.73
CA ASN A 66 -7.18 -5.81 10.52
C ASN A 66 -7.98 -4.55 10.80
N ALA A 67 -7.96 -4.05 12.04
CA ALA A 67 -8.76 -2.90 12.44
C ALA A 67 -8.53 -1.67 11.56
N ALA A 68 -7.29 -1.41 11.14
CA ALA A 68 -6.96 -0.28 10.28
C ALA A 68 -7.67 -0.32 8.92
N MET A 69 -8.02 -1.51 8.43
CA MET A 69 -8.74 -1.69 7.17
C MET A 69 -10.16 -1.11 7.21
N PHE A 70 -10.73 -0.94 8.40
CA PHE A 70 -12.05 -0.34 8.62
C PHE A 70 -12.01 1.18 8.81
N GLU A 71 -10.83 1.78 8.74
CA GLU A 71 -10.68 3.23 8.82
C GLU A 71 -11.07 3.92 7.51
N THR A 72 -11.09 5.25 7.52
CA THR A 72 -11.38 6.03 6.32
C THR A 72 -10.28 5.89 5.28
N GLY A 73 -10.67 5.98 4.01
CA GLY A 73 -9.73 5.88 2.88
C GLY A 73 -8.55 6.85 2.96
N GLY A 74 -7.41 6.39 2.49
CA GLY A 74 -6.16 7.13 2.55
C GLY A 74 -5.27 6.77 3.74
N CYS A 75 -5.75 5.92 4.66
CA CYS A 75 -4.93 5.38 5.73
C CYS A 75 -4.08 4.22 5.25
N ALA A 76 -2.92 4.03 5.85
CA ALA A 76 -2.10 2.85 5.63
C ALA A 76 -2.60 1.70 6.49
N TYR A 77 -2.64 0.51 5.89
CA TYR A 77 -2.90 -0.74 6.60
C TYR A 77 -1.73 -1.68 6.32
N VAL A 78 -0.92 -1.93 7.34
CA VAL A 78 0.25 -2.81 7.23
C VAL A 78 -0.06 -4.12 7.93
N PHE A 79 0.04 -5.22 7.19
CA PHE A 79 -0.27 -6.56 7.70
C PHE A 79 0.96 -7.46 7.61
N PHE A 80 1.33 -8.04 8.75
CA PHE A 80 2.47 -8.94 8.86
C PHE A 80 2.06 -10.37 8.47
N VAL A 81 2.76 -10.96 7.50
CA VAL A 81 2.43 -12.29 6.97
C VAL A 81 3.64 -13.22 6.99
N TYR A 82 3.35 -14.51 7.06
CA TYR A 82 4.35 -15.59 7.03
C TYR A 82 5.46 -15.45 8.07
N GLY A 83 5.21 -14.68 9.15
CA GLY A 83 6.20 -14.44 10.22
C GLY A 83 7.44 -13.66 9.79
N MET A 84 7.46 -13.05 8.59
CA MET A 84 8.66 -12.38 8.09
C MET A 84 8.41 -11.14 7.20
N TYR A 85 7.22 -10.95 6.66
CA TYR A 85 6.93 -9.85 5.73
C TYR A 85 5.81 -8.95 6.21
N ASN A 86 5.97 -7.65 5.97
CA ASN A 86 4.91 -6.67 6.13
C ASN A 86 4.34 -6.31 4.76
N GLN A 87 3.03 -6.41 4.60
CA GLN A 87 2.34 -6.02 3.38
C GLN A 87 1.69 -4.66 3.56
N PHE A 88 1.99 -3.73 2.65
CA PHE A 88 1.48 -2.37 2.71
C PHE A 88 0.23 -2.23 1.87
N ASN A 89 -0.85 -1.76 2.49
CA ASN A 89 -2.12 -1.51 1.84
C ASN A 89 -2.53 -0.05 2.00
N VAL A 90 -3.24 0.47 1.01
CA VAL A 90 -3.94 1.76 1.09
C VAL A 90 -5.42 1.46 1.32
N VAL A 91 -5.96 1.94 2.43
CA VAL A 91 -7.39 1.79 2.74
C VAL A 91 -8.21 2.66 1.81
N LEU A 92 -9.32 2.13 1.31
CA LEU A 92 -10.22 2.78 0.38
C LEU A 92 -11.61 2.93 0.98
N ASN A 93 -12.36 3.87 0.44
CA ASN A 93 -13.74 4.17 0.81
C ASN A 93 -13.91 4.74 2.22
N GLU A 94 -15.15 4.82 2.68
CA GLU A 94 -15.48 5.39 3.98
C GLU A 94 -15.18 4.41 5.12
N ALA A 95 -15.03 4.94 6.32
CA ALA A 95 -14.84 4.13 7.52
C ALA A 95 -15.95 3.08 7.66
N GLY A 96 -15.56 1.88 8.02
CA GLY A 96 -16.48 0.75 8.20
C GLY A 96 -16.65 -0.15 6.99
N THR A 97 -16.10 0.19 5.82
CA THR A 97 -16.27 -0.59 4.58
C THR A 97 -15.18 -1.61 4.34
N ALA A 98 -14.01 -1.48 4.95
CA ALA A 98 -12.89 -2.44 4.89
C ALA A 98 -12.44 -2.84 3.47
N ASN A 99 -12.32 -1.86 2.59
CA ASN A 99 -11.75 -2.07 1.26
C ASN A 99 -10.32 -1.53 1.22
N ALA A 100 -9.44 -2.19 0.48
CA ALA A 100 -8.04 -1.79 0.42
C ALA A 100 -7.38 -2.18 -0.89
N ALA A 101 -6.32 -1.46 -1.25
CA ALA A 101 -5.41 -1.82 -2.33
C ALA A 101 -4.08 -2.26 -1.72
N LEU A 102 -3.69 -3.51 -1.95
CA LEU A 102 -2.37 -4.02 -1.59
C LEU A 102 -1.37 -3.58 -2.65
N ILE A 103 -0.33 -2.87 -2.24
CA ILE A 103 0.75 -2.45 -3.14
C ILE A 103 1.70 -3.65 -3.34
N ARG A 104 1.86 -4.09 -4.57
CA ARG A 104 2.65 -5.28 -4.90
C ARG A 104 4.00 -4.96 -5.51
N GLY A 105 4.14 -3.83 -6.14
CA GLY A 105 5.39 -3.46 -6.79
C GLY A 105 5.53 -1.95 -6.95
N LEU A 106 6.76 -1.49 -6.84
CA LEU A 106 7.15 -0.10 -7.07
C LEU A 106 8.34 -0.07 -8.01
N GLU A 107 8.39 0.96 -8.83
CA GLU A 107 9.62 1.35 -9.54
C GLU A 107 10.35 2.37 -8.67
N PRO A 108 11.54 2.06 -8.12
CA PRO A 108 12.28 3.00 -7.30
C PRO A 108 12.66 4.26 -8.08
N VAL A 109 12.37 5.44 -7.50
CA VAL A 109 12.66 6.72 -8.17
C VAL A 109 13.47 7.68 -7.30
N ALA A 110 13.50 7.50 -5.98
CA ALA A 110 14.27 8.33 -5.07
C ALA A 110 14.73 7.52 -3.86
N GLY A 111 15.89 7.86 -3.31
CA GLY A 111 16.44 7.18 -2.13
C GLY A 111 16.89 5.75 -2.43
N ILE A 112 17.35 5.48 -3.64
CA ILE A 112 17.76 4.12 -4.08
C ILE A 112 18.86 3.55 -3.20
N GLU A 113 19.86 4.33 -2.82
CA GLU A 113 20.93 3.88 -1.92
C GLU A 113 20.38 3.44 -0.56
N THR A 114 19.44 4.20 -0.02
CA THR A 114 18.76 3.86 1.23
C THR A 114 17.99 2.54 1.10
N MET A 115 17.32 2.33 -0.04
CA MET A 115 16.63 1.06 -0.31
C MET A 115 17.62 -0.10 -0.41
N GLN A 116 18.75 0.10 -1.09
CA GLN A 116 19.81 -0.91 -1.20
C GLN A 116 20.37 -1.29 0.19
N ASP A 117 20.64 -0.31 1.03
CA ASP A 117 21.10 -0.53 2.40
C ASP A 117 20.08 -1.33 3.23
N ARG A 118 18.80 -0.95 3.15
CA ARG A 118 17.74 -1.64 3.89
C ARG A 118 17.51 -3.07 3.42
N ARG A 119 17.65 -3.31 2.13
CA ARG A 119 17.48 -4.65 1.54
C ARG A 119 18.76 -5.50 1.58
N GLY A 120 19.90 -4.87 1.82
CA GLY A 120 21.19 -5.56 1.81
C GLY A 120 21.59 -6.08 0.42
N THR A 121 21.22 -5.36 -0.64
CA THR A 121 21.51 -5.75 -2.02
C THR A 121 21.73 -4.52 -2.92
N ASP A 122 22.62 -4.66 -3.89
CA ASP A 122 22.83 -3.63 -4.93
C ASP A 122 21.95 -3.83 -6.15
N ARG A 123 21.17 -4.92 -6.20
CA ARG A 123 20.32 -5.23 -7.35
C ARG A 123 19.10 -4.36 -7.40
N LEU A 124 18.99 -3.48 -8.41
CA LEU A 124 17.85 -2.58 -8.60
C LEU A 124 16.54 -3.34 -8.84
N ASP A 125 16.61 -4.46 -9.56
CA ASP A 125 15.45 -5.29 -9.89
C ASP A 125 14.90 -6.08 -8.69
N ASN A 126 15.55 -6.01 -7.54
CA ASN A 126 15.17 -6.75 -6.33
C ASN A 126 14.85 -5.84 -5.14
N LEU A 127 14.70 -4.54 -5.33
CA LEU A 127 14.45 -3.61 -4.23
C LEU A 127 12.99 -3.59 -3.79
N THR A 128 12.08 -3.46 -4.74
CA THR A 128 10.65 -3.23 -4.46
C THR A 128 9.72 -4.04 -5.37
N THR A 129 10.15 -5.23 -5.76
CA THR A 129 9.36 -6.18 -6.55
C THR A 129 8.74 -7.23 -5.64
N GLY A 130 7.43 -7.19 -5.49
CA GLY A 130 6.68 -8.06 -4.61
C GLY A 130 6.27 -7.39 -3.31
N PRO A 131 5.10 -7.75 -2.75
CA PRO A 131 4.47 -7.01 -1.64
C PRO A 131 5.26 -7.07 -0.33
N GLY A 132 6.11 -8.06 -0.14
CA GLY A 132 6.93 -8.18 1.06
C GLY A 132 8.21 -7.36 1.05
N LYS A 133 8.48 -6.62 -0.02
CA LYS A 133 9.72 -5.85 -0.21
C LYS A 133 9.53 -4.34 -0.19
N LEU A 134 8.32 -3.84 0.06
CA LEU A 134 8.00 -2.42 0.02
C LEU A 134 8.29 -1.69 1.33
#